data_a040eadcb11c0e1fcf537384cf23c33e
#
_entry.id   a040eadcb11c0e1fcf537384cf23c33e
#
_cell.length_a   1.000
_cell.length_b   1.000
_cell.length_c   1.000
_cell.angle_alpha   90.00
_cell.angle_beta   90.00
_cell.angle_gamma   90.00
#
_symmetry.space_group_name_H-M   'P 1'
#
loop_
_entity.id
_entity.type
_entity.pdbx_description
1 polymer ?
#
loop_
_entity_poly.entity_id
_entity_poly.type
_entity_poly.pdbx_seq_one_letter_code
_entity_poly.pdbx_strand_id
1 'polypeptide(L)' 'MRIDNALAWAAEQLEGGESPSVDAKVMLANILGKSQTYLFTWPDKTLDAAQKAQFEADVAKRKRGEPVAYIIGKRDFWTL' A
#
# COMPACT_ATOMS: atom_id res chain seq x y z
N MET A 1 3.34 8.80 -9.34
CA MET A 1 3.77 8.87 -7.92
C MET A 1 4.88 7.86 -7.67
N ARG A 2 5.97 8.31 -7.08
CA ARG A 2 7.09 7.41 -6.77
C ARG A 2 6.76 6.55 -5.54
N ILE A 3 7.43 5.41 -5.43
CA ILE A 3 7.22 4.51 -4.29
C ILE A 3 7.48 5.24 -2.97
N ASP A 4 8.59 5.95 -2.85
CA ASP A 4 8.91 6.67 -1.62
C ASP A 4 7.87 7.74 -1.28
N ASN A 5 7.40 8.46 -2.29
CA ASN A 5 6.34 9.46 -2.10
C ASN A 5 5.02 8.81 -1.71
N ALA A 6 4.70 7.67 -2.32
CA ALA A 6 3.48 6.94 -2.01
C ALA A 6 3.48 6.46 -0.57
N LEU A 7 4.60 5.93 -0.11
CA LEU A 7 4.73 5.45 1.27
C LEU A 7 4.61 6.60 2.27
N ALA A 8 5.25 7.73 1.99
CA ALA A 8 5.17 8.90 2.86
C ALA A 8 3.75 9.44 2.93
N TRP A 9 3.10 9.55 1.78
CA TRP A 9 1.72 10.01 1.70
C TRP A 9 0.79 9.07 2.49
N ALA A 10 0.93 7.77 2.30
CA ALA A 10 0.08 6.79 2.97
C ALA A 10 0.29 6.80 4.49
N ALA A 11 1.54 6.89 4.93
CA ALA A 11 1.83 6.96 6.36
C ALA A 11 1.17 8.20 6.98
N GLU A 12 1.17 9.30 6.26
CA GLU A 12 0.52 10.53 6.70
C GLU A 12 -0.99 10.36 6.79
N GLN A 13 -1.60 9.72 5.79
CA GLN A 13 -3.03 9.46 5.79
C GLN A 13 -3.46 8.52 6.91
N LEU A 14 -2.59 7.59 7.27
CA LEU A 14 -2.87 6.59 8.29
C LEU A 14 -2.35 6.99 9.68
N GLU A 15 -1.90 8.21 9.82
CA GLU A 15 -1.43 8.73 11.09
C GLU A 15 -2.52 8.58 12.16
N GLY A 16 -2.11 8.13 13.32
CA GLY A 16 -3.07 7.83 14.40
C GLY A 16 -3.37 6.35 14.53
N GLY A 17 -3.04 5.54 13.51
CA GLY A 17 -3.14 4.09 13.61
C GLY A 17 -1.92 3.50 14.32
N GLU A 18 -1.94 2.19 14.52
CA GLU A 18 -0.85 1.51 15.23
C GLU A 18 0.46 1.53 14.46
N SER A 19 0.41 1.29 13.16
CA SER A 19 1.61 1.12 12.35
C SER A 19 1.40 1.68 10.94
N PRO A 20 1.28 3.00 10.80
CA PRO A 20 0.98 3.60 9.50
C PRO A 20 2.00 3.23 8.43
N SER A 21 3.28 3.27 8.75
CA SER A 21 4.33 2.94 7.78
C SER A 21 4.30 1.48 7.37
N VAL A 22 4.10 0.59 8.32
CA VAL A 22 4.04 -0.85 8.05
C VAL A 22 2.83 -1.17 7.18
N ASP A 23 1.68 -0.62 7.52
CA ASP A 23 0.46 -0.84 6.75
C ASP A 23 0.64 -0.36 5.31
N ALA A 24 1.24 0.82 5.13
CA ALA A 24 1.49 1.37 3.80
C ALA A 24 2.40 0.44 2.98
N LYS A 25 3.46 -0.06 3.59
CA LYS A 25 4.41 -0.96 2.92
C LYS A 25 3.74 -2.27 2.51
N VAL A 26 2.98 -2.85 3.41
CA VAL A 26 2.29 -4.11 3.12
C VAL A 26 1.32 -3.95 1.96
N MET A 27 0.51 -2.91 2.00
CA MET A 27 -0.47 -2.67 0.94
C MET A 27 0.19 -2.40 -0.40
N LEU A 28 1.22 -1.56 -0.42
CA LEU A 28 1.89 -1.23 -1.67
C LEU A 28 2.64 -2.42 -2.25
N ALA A 29 3.33 -3.19 -1.41
CA ALA A 29 4.01 -4.39 -1.86
C ALA A 29 3.02 -5.37 -2.49
N ASN A 30 1.85 -5.51 -1.90
CA ASN A 30 0.82 -6.39 -2.43
C ASN A 30 0.33 -5.93 -3.81
N ILE A 31 0.15 -4.62 -3.99
CA ILE A 31 -0.27 -4.06 -5.27
C ILE A 31 0.76 -4.31 -6.35
N LEU A 32 2.04 -4.16 -6.00
CA LEU A 32 3.13 -4.37 -6.95
C LEU A 32 3.43 -5.85 -7.19
N GLY A 33 2.93 -6.73 -6.35
CA GLY A 33 3.26 -8.15 -6.41
C GLY A 33 4.70 -8.42 -6.02
N LYS A 34 5.27 -7.58 -5.16
CA LYS A 34 6.67 -7.66 -4.73
C LYS A 34 6.74 -7.73 -3.21
N SER A 35 7.94 -7.99 -2.69
CA SER A 35 8.16 -7.96 -1.25
C SER A 35 8.36 -6.53 -0.76
N GLN A 36 8.32 -6.35 0.57
CA GLN A 36 8.64 -5.05 1.15
C GLN A 36 10.08 -4.62 0.85
N THR A 37 10.97 -5.59 0.73
CA THR A 37 12.36 -5.32 0.37
C THR A 37 12.47 -4.60 -0.97
N TYR A 38 11.60 -4.93 -1.92
CA TYR A 38 11.56 -4.26 -3.22
C TYR A 38 11.33 -2.75 -3.04
N LEU A 39 10.49 -2.36 -2.11
CA LEU A 39 10.18 -0.95 -1.86
C LEU A 39 11.41 -0.17 -1.38
N PHE A 40 12.25 -0.81 -0.58
CA PHE A 40 13.49 -0.20 -0.10
C PHE A 40 14.56 -0.16 -1.17
N THR A 41 14.60 -1.19 -2.02
CA THR A 41 15.58 -1.29 -3.09
C THR A 41 15.30 -0.30 -4.22
N TRP A 42 14.02 -0.08 -4.50
CA TRP A 42 13.60 0.73 -5.65
C TRP A 42 12.64 1.86 -5.25
N PRO A 43 13.04 2.75 -4.31
CA PRO A 43 12.14 3.82 -3.85
C PRO A 43 11.83 4.86 -4.91
N ASP A 44 12.64 4.95 -5.94
CA ASP A 44 12.49 5.91 -7.04
C ASP A 44 11.62 5.38 -8.19
N LYS A 45 11.19 4.13 -8.12
CA LYS A 45 10.27 3.59 -9.12
C LYS A 45 8.93 4.30 -9.03
N THR A 46 8.29 4.48 -10.17
CA THR A 46 7.00 5.18 -10.25
C THR A 46 5.86 4.19 -10.39
N LEU A 47 4.77 4.46 -9.69
CA LEU A 47 3.54 3.66 -9.85
C LEU A 47 2.84 4.08 -11.14
N ASP A 48 2.25 3.11 -11.84
CA ASP A 48 1.39 3.45 -12.98
C ASP A 48 0.03 3.95 -12.46
N ALA A 49 -0.82 4.43 -13.38
CA ALA A 49 -2.11 5.01 -13.01
C ALA A 49 -3.00 4.01 -12.27
N ALA A 50 -3.01 2.76 -12.71
CA ALA A 50 -3.84 1.73 -12.08
C ALA A 50 -3.33 1.39 -10.69
N GLN A 51 -2.02 1.25 -10.53
CA GLN A 51 -1.41 0.98 -9.23
C GLN A 51 -1.64 2.12 -8.25
N LYS A 52 -1.48 3.33 -8.71
CA LYS A 52 -1.70 4.52 -7.88
C LYS A 52 -3.15 4.57 -7.40
N ALA A 53 -4.10 4.40 -8.31
CA ALA A 53 -5.52 4.43 -7.97
C ALA A 53 -5.87 3.34 -6.98
N GLN A 54 -5.35 2.14 -7.17
CA GLN A 54 -5.60 1.02 -6.26
C GLN A 54 -5.01 1.29 -4.87
N PHE A 55 -3.80 1.83 -4.83
CA PHE A 55 -3.15 2.17 -3.56
C PHE A 55 -3.94 3.22 -2.80
N GLU A 56 -4.37 4.26 -3.49
CA GLU A 56 -5.18 5.31 -2.87
C GLU A 56 -6.49 4.75 -2.31
N ALA A 57 -7.14 3.85 -3.04
CA ALA A 57 -8.35 3.21 -2.58
C ALA A 57 -8.10 2.34 -1.34
N ASP A 58 -7.00 1.58 -1.34
CA ASP A 58 -6.65 0.73 -0.21
C ASP A 58 -6.34 1.55 1.03
N VAL A 59 -5.60 2.63 0.88
CA VAL A 59 -5.28 3.53 1.98
C VAL A 59 -6.56 4.13 2.56
N ALA A 60 -7.49 4.53 1.69
CA ALA A 60 -8.78 5.05 2.15
C ALA A 60 -9.56 4.04 2.97
N LYS A 61 -9.54 2.76 2.55
CA LYS A 61 -10.19 1.69 3.28
C LYS A 61 -9.56 1.50 4.66
N ARG A 62 -8.23 1.47 4.70
CA ARG A 62 -7.51 1.32 5.97
C ARG A 62 -7.78 2.50 6.90
N LYS A 63 -7.85 3.69 6.35
CA LYS A 63 -8.15 4.90 7.11
C LYS A 63 -9.52 4.83 7.76
N ARG A 64 -10.48 4.16 7.12
CA ARG A 64 -11.82 3.95 7.67
C ARG A 64 -11.86 2.87 8.74
N GLY A 65 -10.76 2.17 8.97
CA GLY A 65 -10.66 1.14 9.99
C GLY A 65 -10.70 -0.29 9.47
N GLU A 66 -10.66 -0.51 8.16
CA GLU A 66 -10.63 -1.87 7.62
C GLU A 66 -9.26 -2.49 7.85
N PRO A 67 -9.19 -3.74 8.31
CA PRO A 67 -7.90 -4.42 8.53
C PRO A 67 -7.13 -4.59 7.23
N VAL A 68 -5.81 -4.44 7.29
CA VAL A 68 -4.95 -4.65 6.13
C VAL A 68 -5.12 -6.05 5.57
N ALA A 69 -5.19 -7.05 6.44
CA ALA A 69 -5.38 -8.44 6.00
C ALA A 69 -6.65 -8.60 5.16
N TYR A 70 -7.70 -7.92 5.51
CA TYR A 70 -8.94 -7.95 4.75
C TYR A 70 -8.79 -7.28 3.39
N ILE A 71 -8.11 -6.14 3.36
CA ILE A 71 -7.90 -5.37 2.13
C ILE A 71 -7.08 -6.16 1.12
N ILE A 72 -5.95 -6.70 1.55
CA ILE A 72 -5.06 -7.45 0.65
C ILE A 72 -5.61 -8.85 0.35
N GLY A 73 -6.31 -9.44 1.29
CA GLY A 73 -6.89 -10.77 1.12
C GLY A 73 -7.90 -10.83 -0.01
N LYS A 74 -8.60 -9.75 -0.27
CA LYS A 74 -9.55 -9.68 -1.37
C LYS A 74 -8.88 -9.90 -2.72
N ARG A 75 -7.67 -9.42 -2.88
CA ARG A 75 -6.92 -9.61 -4.12
C ARG A 75 -6.38 -11.01 -4.24
N ASP A 76 -5.85 -11.54 -3.16
CA ASP A 76 -5.33 -12.89 -3.15
C ASP A 76 -6.38 -13.90 -3.52
N PHE A 77 -7.60 -13.63 -3.13
CA PHE A 77 -8.73 -14.47 -3.45
C PHE A 77 -8.86 -14.71 -4.96
N TRP A 78 -8.55 -13.73 -5.75
CA TRP A 78 -8.69 -13.79 -7.21
C TRP A 78 -7.63 -14.62 -7.89
N THR A 79 -6.57 -14.94 -7.22
CA THR A 79 -5.50 -15.71 -7.82
C THR A 79 -5.79 -17.21 -7.79
N LEU A 80 -6.82 -17.58 -7.11
CA LEU A 80 -7.26 -18.98 -7.06
C LEU A 80 -8.06 -19.37 -8.29
#